data_dd3d1a56ba3e882e15f715f3d3a872b3
#
_entry.id   dd3d1a56ba3e882e15f715f3d3a872b3
#
_cell.length_a   1.000
_cell.length_b   1.000
_cell.length_c   1.000
_cell.angle_alpha   90.00
_cell.angle_beta   90.00
_cell.angle_gamma   90.00
#
_symmetry.space_group_name_H-M   'P 1'
#
loop_
_entity.id
_entity.type
_entity.pdbx_description
1 polymer ?
#
loop_
_entity_poly.entity_id
_entity_poly.type
_entity_poly.pdbx_seq_one_letter_code
_entity_poly.pdbx_strand_id
1 'polypeptide(L)'
;IVFYPKGGVSKVQELQMVTQKGANTAVVSIHGNFDDAQTGVKKIFSDKELAKEMDEKGFQFSSANSINIGRLVPQICYYVYAYAQLLKDGKITEGEKINVVVPTGNFGNILAAFYAKNMGIPIAKLICASNENKVLYDFFTTGTYDKNREFMLTSSPSMDILISSNLERLIYRIAGNDAA
;
A
#
# COMPACT_ATOMS: atom_id res chain seq x y z
N ILE A 1 10.54 -14.94 3.23
CA ILE A 1 10.19 -14.83 4.65
C ILE A 1 9.00 -13.91 4.77
N VAL A 2 7.97 -14.32 5.50
CA VAL A 2 6.78 -13.50 5.82
C VAL A 2 6.89 -13.03 7.26
N PHE A 3 6.81 -11.73 7.50
CA PHE A 3 6.76 -11.14 8.84
C PHE A 3 5.35 -10.64 9.14
N TYR A 4 4.87 -10.87 10.35
CA TYR A 4 3.59 -10.33 10.80
C TYR A 4 3.61 -9.93 12.27
N PRO A 5 2.84 -8.91 12.69
CA PRO A 5 2.76 -8.50 14.09
C PRO A 5 1.92 -9.49 14.89
N LYS A 6 2.52 -10.07 15.95
CA LYS A 6 1.82 -10.97 16.87
C LYS A 6 0.73 -10.21 17.63
N GLY A 7 -0.52 -10.64 17.47
CA GLY A 7 -1.67 -9.98 18.09
C GLY A 7 -2.17 -8.73 17.32
N GLY A 8 -1.47 -8.29 16.27
CA GLY A 8 -1.85 -7.16 15.43
C GLY A 8 -2.55 -7.54 14.12
N VAL A 9 -2.96 -8.80 13.98
CA VAL A 9 -3.71 -9.32 12.82
C VAL A 9 -4.91 -10.13 13.28
N SER A 10 -5.96 -10.19 12.45
CA SER A 10 -7.10 -11.07 12.73
C SER A 10 -6.70 -12.55 12.70
N LYS A 11 -7.50 -13.40 13.33
CA LYS A 11 -7.24 -14.86 13.34
C LYS A 11 -7.20 -15.44 11.92
N VAL A 12 -8.03 -14.94 11.01
CA VAL A 12 -8.06 -15.36 9.61
C VAL A 12 -6.75 -14.96 8.92
N GLN A 13 -6.28 -13.74 9.10
CA GLN A 13 -5.01 -13.26 8.54
C GLN A 13 -3.81 -14.05 9.10
N GLU A 14 -3.80 -14.34 10.41
CA GLU A 14 -2.77 -15.18 11.01
C GLU A 14 -2.74 -16.56 10.34
N LEU A 15 -3.89 -17.20 10.20
CA LEU A 15 -4.00 -18.51 9.53
C LEU A 15 -3.54 -18.46 8.08
N GLN A 16 -3.87 -17.41 7.32
CA GLN A 16 -3.40 -17.24 5.95
C GLN A 16 -1.87 -17.21 5.86
N MET A 17 -1.20 -16.66 6.86
CA MET A 17 0.27 -16.59 6.90
C MET A 17 0.89 -17.90 7.41
N VAL A 18 0.46 -18.41 8.57
CA VAL A 18 1.09 -19.58 9.21
C VAL A 18 0.82 -20.89 8.47
N THR A 19 -0.18 -20.93 7.60
CA THR A 19 -0.45 -22.09 6.74
C THR A 19 0.39 -22.11 5.46
N GLN A 20 1.16 -21.06 5.17
CA GLN A 20 2.12 -21.07 4.07
C GLN A 20 3.23 -22.10 4.37
N LYS A 21 3.33 -23.11 3.52
CA LYS A 21 4.28 -24.22 3.69
C LYS A 21 5.17 -24.34 2.46
N GLY A 22 6.44 -24.62 2.69
CA GLY A 22 7.41 -24.87 1.64
C GLY A 22 8.81 -24.88 2.22
N ALA A 23 9.72 -25.64 1.61
CA ALA A 23 11.12 -25.69 2.04
C ALA A 23 11.84 -24.33 1.92
N ASN A 24 11.28 -23.42 1.12
CA ASN A 24 11.78 -22.08 0.88
C ASN A 24 10.92 -20.98 1.53
N THR A 25 9.99 -21.33 2.39
CA THR A 25 9.07 -20.39 3.05
C THR A 25 9.27 -20.41 4.55
N ALA A 26 9.46 -19.24 5.16
CA ALA A 26 9.47 -19.07 6.60
C ALA A 26 8.50 -17.96 7.01
N VAL A 27 7.78 -18.19 8.11
CA VAL A 27 6.82 -17.23 8.68
C VAL A 27 7.28 -16.90 10.10
N VAL A 28 7.44 -15.61 10.38
CA VAL A 28 7.99 -15.11 11.64
C VAL A 28 7.03 -14.08 12.23
N SER A 29 6.58 -14.30 13.45
CA SER A 29 5.84 -13.28 14.21
C SER A 29 6.81 -12.34 14.90
N ILE A 30 6.51 -11.06 14.88
CA ILE A 30 7.26 -10.02 15.59
C ILE A 30 6.42 -9.44 16.73
N HIS A 31 7.07 -8.96 17.78
CA HIS A 31 6.44 -8.14 18.81
C HIS A 31 6.43 -6.69 18.31
N GLY A 32 5.24 -6.13 18.09
CA GLY A 32 5.05 -4.80 17.54
C GLY A 32 3.79 -4.74 16.67
N ASN A 33 3.61 -3.64 15.95
CA ASN A 33 2.52 -3.42 15.01
C ASN A 33 3.00 -3.52 13.55
N PHE A 34 2.11 -3.22 12.61
CA PHE A 34 2.44 -3.26 11.17
C PHE A 34 3.49 -2.21 10.79
N ASP A 35 3.45 -1.03 11.39
CA ASP A 35 4.42 0.04 11.12
C ASP A 35 5.83 -0.33 11.63
N ASP A 36 5.92 -1.05 12.75
CA ASP A 36 7.18 -1.60 13.26
C ASP A 36 7.77 -2.61 12.28
N ALA A 37 6.94 -3.52 11.77
CA ALA A 37 7.35 -4.50 10.76
C ALA A 37 7.85 -3.81 9.49
N GLN A 38 7.13 -2.80 9.00
CA GLN A 38 7.47 -2.05 7.80
C GLN A 38 8.77 -1.25 7.98
N THR A 39 8.96 -0.63 9.15
CA THR A 39 10.19 0.11 9.50
C THR A 39 11.38 -0.83 9.54
N GLY A 40 11.22 -2.02 10.15
CA GLY A 40 12.25 -3.06 10.17
C GLY A 40 12.67 -3.51 8.75
N VAL A 41 11.70 -3.76 7.88
CA VAL A 41 11.96 -4.13 6.47
C VAL A 41 12.70 -3.01 5.72
N LYS A 42 12.28 -1.76 5.87
CA LYS A 42 12.97 -0.60 5.25
C LYS A 42 14.41 -0.48 5.74
N LYS A 43 14.65 -0.69 7.04
CA LYS A 43 16.00 -0.66 7.62
C LYS A 43 16.89 -1.75 7.03
N ILE A 44 16.38 -2.98 6.90
CA ILE A 44 17.08 -4.10 6.25
C ILE A 44 17.41 -3.76 4.79
N PHE A 45 16.46 -3.20 4.03
CA PHE A 45 16.65 -2.85 2.63
C PHE A 45 17.67 -1.72 2.43
N SER A 46 17.83 -0.85 3.43
CA SER A 46 18.81 0.25 3.40
C SER A 46 20.22 -0.18 3.79
N ASP A 47 20.38 -1.37 4.34
CA ASP A 47 21.66 -1.92 4.78
C ASP A 47 22.44 -2.45 3.58
N LYS A 48 23.43 -1.66 3.12
CA LYS A 48 24.22 -1.98 1.94
C LYS A 48 25.18 -3.15 2.15
N GLU A 49 25.67 -3.32 3.37
CA GLU A 49 26.61 -4.42 3.71
C GLU A 49 25.85 -5.74 3.70
N LEU A 50 24.68 -5.77 4.36
CA LEU A 50 23.81 -6.94 4.35
C LEU A 50 23.31 -7.26 2.94
N ALA A 51 22.94 -6.25 2.14
CA ALA A 51 22.52 -6.46 0.75
C ALA A 51 23.61 -7.10 -0.08
N LYS A 52 24.87 -6.67 0.07
CA LYS A 52 26.03 -7.26 -0.60
C LYS A 52 26.27 -8.70 -0.17
N GLU A 53 26.24 -8.98 1.14
CA GLU A 53 26.41 -10.35 1.66
C GLU A 53 25.32 -11.31 1.11
N MET A 54 24.07 -10.82 1.00
CA MET A 54 22.98 -11.61 0.45
C MET A 54 23.16 -11.87 -1.05
N ASP A 55 23.59 -10.86 -1.80
CA ASP A 55 23.83 -10.99 -3.24
C ASP A 55 24.97 -12.00 -3.53
N GLU A 56 26.05 -11.97 -2.77
CA GLU A 56 27.15 -12.96 -2.84
C GLU A 56 26.66 -14.40 -2.58
N LYS A 57 25.58 -14.56 -1.83
CA LYS A 57 24.94 -15.85 -1.55
C LYS A 57 23.81 -16.20 -2.55
N GLY A 58 23.60 -15.37 -3.58
CA GLY A 58 22.55 -15.57 -4.59
C GLY A 58 21.15 -15.20 -4.14
N PHE A 59 20.99 -14.34 -3.12
CA PHE A 59 19.71 -13.86 -2.63
C PHE A 59 19.55 -12.37 -2.90
N GLN A 60 18.33 -11.94 -3.18
CA GLN A 60 17.97 -10.54 -3.38
C GLN A 60 16.81 -10.15 -2.46
N PHE A 61 16.92 -8.98 -1.84
CA PHE A 61 15.79 -8.42 -1.09
C PHE A 61 14.67 -8.00 -2.01
N SER A 62 13.46 -8.35 -1.63
CA SER A 62 12.23 -7.93 -2.30
C SER A 62 11.09 -7.81 -1.29
N SER A 63 10.03 -7.12 -1.67
CA SER A 63 8.85 -6.96 -0.84
C SER A 63 7.58 -7.28 -1.62
N ALA A 64 6.65 -8.00 -1.00
CA ALA A 64 5.31 -8.23 -1.53
C ALA A 64 4.34 -7.08 -1.19
N ASN A 65 4.83 -6.01 -0.58
CA ASN A 65 4.09 -4.81 -0.24
C ASN A 65 4.21 -3.76 -1.37
N SER A 66 3.28 -2.80 -1.43
CA SER A 66 3.29 -1.69 -2.39
C SER A 66 4.44 -0.68 -2.20
N ILE A 67 5.27 -0.81 -1.16
CA ILE A 67 6.58 -0.17 -1.08
C ILE A 67 7.42 -0.53 -2.31
N ASN A 68 7.34 -1.77 -2.76
CA ASN A 68 7.94 -2.22 -4.01
C ASN A 68 7.08 -1.73 -5.18
N ILE A 69 7.68 -0.92 -6.06
CA ILE A 69 7.01 -0.39 -7.25
C ILE A 69 6.47 -1.51 -8.16
N GLY A 70 7.16 -2.65 -8.22
CA GLY A 70 6.71 -3.84 -8.94
C GLY A 70 5.41 -4.45 -8.39
N ARG A 71 4.98 -4.07 -7.18
CA ARG A 71 3.69 -4.45 -6.59
C ARG A 71 2.63 -3.37 -6.74
N LEU A 72 3.05 -2.14 -6.99
CA LEU A 72 2.14 -1.02 -7.21
C LEU A 72 1.70 -0.91 -8.67
N VAL A 73 2.65 -0.97 -9.60
CA VAL A 73 2.38 -0.79 -11.05
C VAL A 73 1.32 -1.74 -11.59
N PRO A 74 1.32 -3.06 -11.28
CA PRO A 74 0.27 -3.96 -11.75
C PRO A 74 -1.13 -3.59 -11.26
N GLN A 75 -1.26 -2.85 -10.17
CA GLN A 75 -2.56 -2.41 -9.67
C GLN A 75 -3.23 -1.36 -10.56
N ILE A 76 -2.48 -0.69 -11.43
CA ILE A 76 -3.04 0.21 -12.45
C ILE A 76 -4.01 -0.55 -13.35
N CYS A 77 -3.68 -1.80 -13.68
CA CYS A 77 -4.52 -2.64 -14.53
C CYS A 77 -5.92 -2.89 -13.93
N TYR A 78 -6.09 -2.83 -12.62
CA TYR A 78 -7.41 -3.00 -11.98
C TYR A 78 -8.39 -1.92 -12.43
N TYR A 79 -7.94 -0.68 -12.53
CA TYR A 79 -8.76 0.47 -12.92
C TYR A 79 -9.04 0.50 -14.41
N VAL A 80 -8.06 0.15 -15.22
CA VAL A 80 -8.23 -0.02 -16.67
C VAL A 80 -9.25 -1.12 -16.95
N TYR A 81 -9.09 -2.27 -16.31
CA TYR A 81 -9.99 -3.41 -16.48
C TYR A 81 -11.41 -3.10 -15.98
N ALA A 82 -11.53 -2.49 -14.79
CA ALA A 82 -12.82 -2.13 -14.23
C ALA A 82 -13.58 -1.15 -15.12
N TYR A 83 -12.90 -0.12 -15.64
CA TYR A 83 -13.49 0.82 -16.59
C TYR A 83 -13.95 0.13 -17.88
N ALA A 84 -13.11 -0.73 -18.44
CA ALA A 84 -13.45 -1.51 -19.64
C ALA A 84 -14.65 -2.44 -19.41
N GLN A 85 -14.77 -3.06 -18.23
CA GLN A 85 -15.93 -3.90 -17.92
C GLN A 85 -17.22 -3.06 -17.80
N LEU A 86 -17.16 -1.89 -17.19
CA LEU A 86 -18.32 -0.99 -17.11
C LEU A 86 -18.82 -0.58 -18.50
N LEU A 87 -17.90 -0.29 -19.43
CA LEU A 87 -18.23 -0.03 -20.85
C LEU A 87 -18.86 -1.25 -21.50
N LYS A 88 -18.22 -2.40 -21.37
CA LYS A 88 -18.70 -3.66 -21.97
C LYS A 88 -20.10 -4.02 -21.48
N ASP A 89 -20.39 -3.79 -20.23
CA ASP A 89 -21.69 -4.10 -19.60
C ASP A 89 -22.74 -2.99 -19.83
N GLY A 90 -22.40 -1.95 -20.62
CA GLY A 90 -23.29 -0.83 -20.91
C GLY A 90 -23.70 0.00 -19.67
N LYS A 91 -22.88 -0.03 -18.62
CA LYS A 91 -23.12 0.72 -17.39
C LYS A 91 -22.72 2.18 -17.49
N ILE A 92 -21.79 2.46 -18.39
CA ILE A 92 -21.30 3.79 -18.74
C ILE A 92 -21.13 3.89 -20.26
N THR A 93 -21.03 5.11 -20.76
CA THR A 93 -20.70 5.42 -22.15
C THR A 93 -19.21 5.75 -22.29
N GLU A 94 -18.67 5.67 -23.51
CA GLU A 94 -17.26 6.00 -23.77
C GLU A 94 -16.95 7.44 -23.37
N GLY A 95 -15.87 7.63 -22.60
CA GLY A 95 -15.47 8.92 -22.07
C GLY A 95 -16.24 9.37 -20.83
N GLU A 96 -17.28 8.66 -20.42
CA GLU A 96 -18.00 8.99 -19.19
C GLU A 96 -17.10 8.83 -17.97
N LYS A 97 -17.10 9.85 -17.11
CA LYS A 97 -16.22 9.91 -15.94
C LYS A 97 -16.82 9.15 -14.77
N ILE A 98 -16.02 8.28 -14.16
CA ILE A 98 -16.37 7.56 -12.93
C ILE A 98 -15.68 8.16 -11.70
N ASN A 99 -16.29 7.95 -10.53
CA ASN A 99 -15.64 8.18 -9.24
C ASN A 99 -15.10 6.86 -8.70
N VAL A 100 -13.92 6.88 -8.13
CA VAL A 100 -13.27 5.71 -7.55
C VAL A 100 -13.09 5.92 -6.06
N VAL A 101 -13.68 5.03 -5.25
CA VAL A 101 -13.56 5.03 -3.79
C VAL A 101 -12.59 3.94 -3.40
N VAL A 102 -11.54 4.28 -2.67
CA VAL A 102 -10.52 3.33 -2.23
C VAL A 102 -10.37 3.41 -0.72
N PRO A 103 -10.73 2.35 0.02
CA PRO A 103 -10.32 2.21 1.42
C PRO A 103 -8.79 2.23 1.48
N THR A 104 -8.24 3.19 2.21
CA THR A 104 -6.82 3.53 2.05
C THR A 104 -6.05 3.42 3.37
N GLY A 105 -5.01 2.58 3.36
CA GLY A 105 -3.97 2.51 4.38
C GLY A 105 -2.64 3.03 3.82
N ASN A 106 -1.84 2.15 3.18
CA ASN A 106 -0.51 2.46 2.62
C ASN A 106 -0.50 3.36 1.37
N PHE A 107 -1.65 3.83 0.93
CA PHE A 107 -1.82 4.68 -0.25
C PHE A 107 -1.43 4.03 -1.60
N GLY A 108 -1.05 2.77 -1.64
CA GLY A 108 -0.59 2.09 -2.86
C GLY A 108 -1.68 1.97 -3.92
N ASN A 109 -2.85 1.45 -3.54
CA ASN A 109 -3.93 1.18 -4.48
C ASN A 109 -4.54 2.48 -5.06
N ILE A 110 -4.79 3.50 -4.23
CA ILE A 110 -5.31 4.79 -4.72
C ILE A 110 -4.27 5.54 -5.58
N LEU A 111 -2.97 5.38 -5.30
CA LEU A 111 -1.90 5.91 -6.13
C LEU A 111 -1.88 5.23 -7.51
N ALA A 112 -2.15 3.94 -7.58
CA ALA A 112 -2.33 3.24 -8.86
C ALA A 112 -3.53 3.79 -9.65
N ALA A 113 -4.64 4.12 -8.97
CA ALA A 113 -5.78 4.82 -9.59
C ALA A 113 -5.41 6.22 -10.11
N PHE A 114 -4.58 6.94 -9.37
CA PHE A 114 -4.05 8.23 -9.81
C PHE A 114 -3.21 8.10 -11.09
N TYR A 115 -2.36 7.08 -11.17
CA TYR A 115 -1.62 6.80 -12.40
C TYR A 115 -2.54 6.40 -13.55
N ALA A 116 -3.55 5.54 -13.33
CA ALA A 116 -4.54 5.19 -14.34
C ALA A 116 -5.26 6.44 -14.89
N LYS A 117 -5.66 7.36 -14.00
CA LYS A 117 -6.23 8.65 -14.40
C LYS A 117 -5.28 9.47 -15.27
N ASN A 118 -4.00 9.56 -14.90
CA ASN A 118 -2.99 10.29 -15.67
C ASN A 118 -2.66 9.62 -17.01
N MET A 119 -2.90 8.32 -17.13
CA MET A 119 -2.79 7.56 -18.40
C MET A 119 -4.00 7.73 -19.31
N GLY A 120 -5.04 8.45 -18.87
CA GLY A 120 -6.20 8.77 -19.69
C GLY A 120 -7.50 8.05 -19.34
N ILE A 121 -7.52 7.21 -18.30
CA ILE A 121 -8.77 6.61 -17.83
C ILE A 121 -9.67 7.71 -17.28
N PRO A 122 -10.94 7.82 -17.73
CA PRO A 122 -11.86 8.87 -17.33
C PRO A 122 -12.30 8.76 -15.86
N ILE A 123 -11.43 9.16 -14.94
CA ILE A 123 -11.70 9.20 -13.50
C ILE A 123 -11.92 10.66 -13.08
N ALA A 124 -13.11 10.98 -12.60
CA ALA A 124 -13.43 12.31 -12.11
C ALA A 124 -12.77 12.56 -10.74
N LYS A 125 -13.12 11.74 -9.75
CA LYS A 125 -12.63 11.89 -8.36
C LYS A 125 -12.02 10.57 -7.87
N LEU A 126 -10.94 10.70 -7.11
CA LEU A 126 -10.39 9.66 -6.26
C LEU A 126 -10.79 10.00 -4.83
N ILE A 127 -11.51 9.09 -4.19
CA ILE A 127 -12.03 9.27 -2.84
C ILE A 127 -11.24 8.35 -1.91
N CYS A 128 -10.42 8.96 -1.07
CA CYS A 128 -9.62 8.27 -0.07
C CYS A 128 -10.47 8.02 1.17
N ALA A 129 -11.00 6.82 1.30
CA ALA A 129 -11.75 6.42 2.48
C ALA A 129 -10.81 5.90 3.57
N SER A 130 -11.03 6.29 4.81
CA SER A 130 -10.27 5.84 5.97
C SER A 130 -11.20 5.38 7.09
N ASN A 131 -10.65 4.56 8.01
CA ASN A 131 -11.30 4.23 9.27
C ASN A 131 -10.93 5.27 10.35
N GLU A 132 -11.05 4.92 11.62
CA GLU A 132 -10.72 5.79 12.76
C GLU A 132 -9.25 6.23 12.75
N ASN A 133 -8.34 5.45 12.15
CA ASN A 133 -6.95 5.86 11.89
C ASN A 133 -6.89 6.83 10.71
N LYS A 134 -7.54 7.98 10.83
CA LYS A 134 -7.80 8.95 9.76
C LYS A 134 -6.67 9.92 9.45
N VAL A 135 -5.42 9.49 9.55
CA VAL A 135 -4.25 10.35 9.31
C VAL A 135 -4.27 11.00 7.92
N LEU A 136 -4.71 10.27 6.90
CA LEU A 136 -4.81 10.80 5.54
C LEU A 136 -5.95 11.82 5.39
N TYR A 137 -7.11 11.57 6.01
CA TYR A 137 -8.20 12.52 6.00
C TYR A 137 -7.78 13.86 6.63
N ASP A 138 -7.16 13.80 7.80
CA ASP A 138 -6.66 15.00 8.50
C ASP A 138 -5.58 15.70 7.66
N PHE A 139 -4.66 14.96 7.06
CA PHE A 139 -3.63 15.52 6.16
C PHE A 139 -4.25 16.26 4.96
N PHE A 140 -5.19 15.65 4.26
CA PHE A 140 -5.83 16.29 3.10
C PHE A 140 -6.72 17.49 3.49
N THR A 141 -7.17 17.57 4.74
CA THR A 141 -7.99 18.66 5.23
C THR A 141 -7.13 19.83 5.76
N THR A 142 -6.02 19.52 6.43
CA THR A 142 -5.22 20.52 7.18
C THR A 142 -3.87 20.83 6.51
N GLY A 143 -3.39 19.96 5.62
CA GLY A 143 -2.04 20.04 5.07
C GLY A 143 -0.95 19.51 6.01
N THR A 144 -1.29 19.09 7.22
CA THR A 144 -0.35 18.60 8.22
C THR A 144 -0.46 17.08 8.36
N TYR A 145 0.66 16.37 8.13
CA TYR A 145 0.73 14.92 8.34
C TYR A 145 1.21 14.62 9.76
N ASP A 146 0.27 14.32 10.66
CA ASP A 146 0.56 13.98 12.05
C ASP A 146 0.44 12.48 12.28
N LYS A 147 1.59 11.83 12.47
CA LYS A 147 1.70 10.40 12.83
C LYS A 147 1.70 10.14 14.34
N ASN A 148 1.87 11.18 15.16
CA ASN A 148 1.98 11.08 16.61
C ASN A 148 0.58 11.09 17.25
N ARG A 149 -0.16 10.01 17.04
CA ARG A 149 -1.53 9.82 17.52
C ARG A 149 -1.74 8.41 18.04
N GLU A 150 -2.79 8.23 18.81
CA GLU A 150 -3.19 6.91 19.29
C GLU A 150 -3.52 6.00 18.10
N PHE A 151 -3.01 4.78 18.15
CA PHE A 151 -3.32 3.75 17.16
C PHE A 151 -4.61 3.02 17.58
N MET A 152 -5.60 3.04 16.69
CA MET A 152 -6.90 2.42 16.91
C MET A 152 -6.98 1.07 16.22
N LEU A 153 -7.25 0.01 16.98
CA LEU A 153 -7.57 -1.30 16.41
C LEU A 153 -9.02 -1.32 15.96
N THR A 154 -9.24 -1.53 14.67
CA THR A 154 -10.59 -1.54 14.08
C THR A 154 -10.95 -2.92 13.51
N SER A 155 -12.19 -3.08 13.06
CA SER A 155 -12.63 -4.27 12.32
C SER A 155 -12.02 -4.38 10.91
N SER A 156 -11.27 -3.36 10.47
CA SER A 156 -10.61 -3.29 9.17
C SER A 156 -9.09 -3.19 9.32
N PRO A 157 -8.41 -4.20 9.90
CA PRO A 157 -7.01 -4.11 10.33
C PRO A 157 -6.04 -3.80 9.20
N SER A 158 -6.38 -4.09 7.94
CA SER A 158 -5.56 -3.71 6.78
C SER A 158 -5.47 -2.20 6.56
N MET A 159 -6.40 -1.44 7.17
CA MET A 159 -6.46 0.03 7.12
C MET A 159 -5.95 0.67 8.42
N ASP A 160 -5.58 -0.13 9.43
CA ASP A 160 -5.05 0.36 10.70
C ASP A 160 -3.58 0.74 10.52
N ILE A 161 -3.36 1.90 9.92
CA ILE A 161 -2.06 2.40 9.50
C ILE A 161 -1.97 3.89 9.84
N LEU A 162 -0.88 4.29 10.50
CA LEU A 162 -0.56 5.68 10.77
C LEU A 162 0.47 6.26 9.79
N ILE A 163 1.24 5.40 9.10
CA ILE A 163 2.28 5.81 8.14
C ILE A 163 1.94 5.27 6.76
N SER A 164 1.40 6.15 5.92
CA SER A 164 1.06 5.82 4.52
C SER A 164 2.27 5.91 3.61
N SER A 165 2.96 4.79 3.43
CA SER A 165 4.28 4.73 2.80
C SER A 165 4.34 5.15 1.32
N ASN A 166 3.20 5.19 0.62
CA ASN A 166 3.19 5.62 -0.78
C ASN A 166 2.70 7.05 -0.98
N LEU A 167 2.30 7.76 0.08
CA LEU A 167 1.87 9.15 0.00
C LEU A 167 3.02 10.05 -0.52
N GLU A 168 4.24 9.78 -0.08
CA GLU A 168 5.44 10.49 -0.54
C GLU A 168 5.59 10.48 -2.07
N ARG A 169 5.21 9.38 -2.74
CA ARG A 169 5.25 9.28 -4.21
C ARG A 169 4.23 10.20 -4.88
N LEU A 170 3.05 10.37 -4.27
CA LEU A 170 2.08 11.34 -4.77
C LEU A 170 2.59 12.78 -4.61
N ILE A 171 3.14 13.10 -3.42
CA ILE A 171 3.67 14.43 -3.12
C ILE A 171 4.82 14.75 -4.09
N TYR A 172 5.78 13.85 -4.24
CA TYR A 172 6.88 13.99 -5.21
C TYR A 172 6.37 14.25 -6.62
N ARG A 173 5.33 13.51 -7.06
CA ARG A 173 4.76 13.69 -8.39
C ARG A 173 4.04 15.03 -8.57
N ILE A 174 3.32 15.49 -7.55
CA ILE A 174 2.63 16.80 -7.56
C ILE A 174 3.63 17.95 -7.51
N ALA A 175 4.73 17.78 -6.79
CA ALA A 175 5.84 18.74 -6.73
C ALA A 175 6.68 18.79 -8.04
N GLY A 176 6.23 18.18 -9.11
CA GLY A 176 6.96 18.21 -10.39
C GLY A 176 8.18 17.30 -10.44
N ASN A 177 8.24 16.27 -9.60
CA ASN A 177 9.35 15.35 -9.36
C ASN A 177 10.55 16.04 -8.69
N ASP A 178 10.30 17.09 -7.94
CA ASP A 178 11.28 17.72 -7.07
C ASP A 178 11.29 17.03 -5.70
N ALA A 179 12.47 16.69 -5.20
CA ALA A 179 12.68 16.03 -3.92
C ALA A 179 13.15 16.99 -2.80
N ALA A 180 13.26 18.30 -3.11
CA ALA A 180 13.72 19.34 -2.18
C ALA A 180 12.62 19.75 -1.19
#